data_2b59da10f60510b8aa8de6ff987feda3
#
_entry.id   2b59da10f60510b8aa8de6ff987feda3
#
_cell.length_a   1.000
_cell.length_b   1.000
_cell.length_c   1.000
_cell.angle_alpha   90.00
_cell.angle_beta   90.00
_cell.angle_gamma   90.00
#
_symmetry.space_group_name_H-M   'P 1'
#
loop_
_entity.id
_entity.type
_entity.pdbx_description
1 polymer ?
#
loop_
_entity_poly.entity_id
_entity_poly.type
_entity_poly.pdbx_seq_one_letter_code
_entity_poly.pdbx_strand_id
1 'polypeptide(L)'
;MLDSAKIELRNLRVKDYEELKVSMIKSYHEMPHEYWTKGEIRTLINKFPEGQLCIAIDNKIAGCALSIIVDYDKFDDNHTYDEILGGENFPTHTKNGNVLYGIDVFIHPDYRGMRLGRRLYEARKELCEHLNLKSIIFGGRIPNYSKFSNELTPKKYIEKVKLQEIHDPVLSFQLSNDFHVKKVIKGYLPGDERSKEFATLMEWNNIYYSKPEKLVNTKKTVVRLGLVQWQMRLFKDYEALVSQIEFFVDAVSNYQSDFILFPELFNAPLMAQFNHLSEPEAIRGLSSYTDRLLETFREFAINYNINIITGSMPQAIGEHMFNVGFLCRRDGSYERYEKLHITPAEETAWGMKGGNKLETFDTDCGKIGVLICYDVEFPEVSRLLAEEGMNILFVPFMTDTQNGYSRVKICAQARAVENECYVAMAGSVGNLPKVDNMDIQYSQSAVLTPSDFAFPVNGIKAEATPNTESTLLVDVDLDLLKELHNFGSVRNMKDRRKDLYSLKKKK
;
A
#
# COMPACT_ATOMS: atom_id res chain seq x y z
N MET A 1 -10.83 34.72 -45.41
CA MET A 1 -10.07 33.87 -46.35
C MET A 1 -9.73 32.53 -45.67
N LEU A 2 -10.74 31.71 -45.33
CA LEU A 2 -10.57 30.36 -44.77
C LEU A 2 -11.53 29.34 -45.42
N ASP A 3 -12.14 29.70 -46.59
CA ASP A 3 -13.17 28.85 -47.18
C ASP A 3 -12.68 27.54 -47.81
N SER A 4 -11.37 27.22 -47.76
CA SER A 4 -10.82 25.95 -48.25
C SER A 4 -9.59 25.42 -47.47
N ALA A 5 -9.21 26.03 -46.35
CA ALA A 5 -8.03 25.58 -45.61
C ALA A 5 -8.29 24.22 -44.96
N LYS A 6 -7.47 23.22 -45.24
CA LYS A 6 -7.54 21.89 -44.66
C LYS A 6 -6.90 21.90 -43.26
N ILE A 7 -7.74 21.79 -42.24
CA ILE A 7 -7.29 21.67 -40.84
C ILE A 7 -7.25 20.19 -40.45
N GLU A 8 -6.07 19.68 -40.08
CA GLU A 8 -5.84 18.28 -39.74
C GLU A 8 -5.22 18.15 -38.34
N LEU A 9 -5.88 17.43 -37.44
CA LEU A 9 -5.32 16.97 -36.16
C LEU A 9 -4.74 15.58 -36.39
N ARG A 10 -3.47 15.39 -36.15
CA ARG A 10 -2.76 14.13 -36.38
C ARG A 10 -1.52 13.99 -35.51
N ASN A 11 -0.90 12.81 -35.55
CA ASN A 11 0.41 12.63 -34.96
C ASN A 11 1.50 13.42 -35.71
N LEU A 12 2.44 13.96 -34.92
CA LEU A 12 3.63 14.64 -35.41
C LEU A 12 4.57 13.64 -36.09
N ARG A 13 5.18 14.03 -37.19
CA ARG A 13 6.14 13.22 -37.96
C ARG A 13 7.50 13.90 -37.98
N VAL A 14 8.57 13.16 -38.04
CA VAL A 14 9.95 13.71 -38.05
C VAL A 14 10.16 14.67 -39.22
N LYS A 15 9.48 14.46 -40.37
CA LYS A 15 9.51 15.37 -41.54
C LYS A 15 8.86 16.73 -41.29
N ASP A 16 8.00 16.85 -40.30
CA ASP A 16 7.32 18.09 -39.93
C ASP A 16 8.23 19.05 -39.13
N TYR A 17 9.45 18.63 -38.78
CA TYR A 17 10.32 19.36 -37.88
C TYR A 17 10.62 20.80 -38.29
N GLU A 18 10.87 21.05 -39.55
CA GLU A 18 11.21 22.41 -40.00
C GLU A 18 10.02 23.39 -39.80
N GLU A 19 8.82 22.96 -40.13
CA GLU A 19 7.58 23.73 -39.88
C GLU A 19 7.29 23.84 -38.36
N LEU A 20 7.53 22.78 -37.60
CA LEU A 20 7.42 22.78 -36.15
C LEU A 20 8.37 23.81 -35.54
N LYS A 21 9.62 23.87 -35.98
CA LYS A 21 10.64 24.81 -35.52
C LYS A 21 10.21 26.26 -35.75
N VAL A 22 9.67 26.57 -36.93
CA VAL A 22 9.12 27.91 -37.23
C VAL A 22 8.01 28.26 -36.26
N SER A 23 7.10 27.33 -36.00
CA SER A 23 5.99 27.52 -35.06
C SER A 23 6.48 27.72 -33.63
N MET A 24 7.46 26.94 -33.16
CA MET A 24 8.08 27.10 -31.84
C MET A 24 8.73 28.46 -31.64
N ILE A 25 9.60 28.89 -32.61
CA ILE A 25 10.30 30.17 -32.54
C ILE A 25 9.30 31.33 -32.37
N LYS A 26 8.22 31.33 -33.15
CA LYS A 26 7.19 32.35 -33.05
C LYS A 26 6.36 32.29 -31.79
N SER A 27 6.16 31.10 -31.22
CA SER A 27 5.38 30.90 -29.98
C SER A 27 6.15 31.27 -28.73
N TYR A 28 7.47 31.08 -28.72
CA TYR A 28 8.37 31.23 -27.56
C TYR A 28 9.37 32.37 -27.65
N HIS A 29 9.16 33.35 -28.52
CA HIS A 29 10.09 34.47 -28.77
C HIS A 29 10.47 35.25 -27.48
N GLU A 30 9.68 35.14 -26.41
CA GLU A 30 9.94 35.79 -25.11
C GLU A 30 10.47 34.82 -24.05
N MET A 31 10.84 33.59 -24.41
CA MET A 31 11.29 32.59 -23.43
C MET A 31 12.78 32.33 -23.53
N PRO A 32 13.48 32.20 -22.40
CA PRO A 32 14.93 32.00 -22.35
C PRO A 32 15.39 30.58 -22.68
N HIS A 33 14.50 29.66 -23.02
CA HIS A 33 14.83 28.26 -23.24
C HIS A 33 15.12 27.91 -24.70
N GLU A 34 15.98 26.91 -24.85
CA GLU A 34 16.28 26.31 -26.12
C GLU A 34 15.03 25.61 -26.68
N TYR A 35 14.83 25.70 -27.99
CA TYR A 35 13.75 25.03 -28.69
C TYR A 35 14.03 23.52 -28.76
N TRP A 36 13.00 22.70 -28.79
CA TRP A 36 13.14 21.28 -29.05
C TRP A 36 13.99 21.02 -30.28
N THR A 37 15.06 20.27 -30.09
CA THR A 37 15.96 19.88 -31.20
C THR A 37 15.30 18.79 -32.06
N LYS A 38 15.80 18.63 -33.28
CA LYS A 38 15.34 17.56 -34.19
C LYS A 38 15.61 16.17 -33.61
N GLY A 39 16.67 16.03 -32.78
CA GLY A 39 17.05 14.81 -32.07
C GLY A 39 16.01 14.42 -31.00
N GLU A 40 15.64 15.37 -30.16
CA GLU A 40 14.62 15.18 -29.10
C GLU A 40 13.25 14.85 -29.67
N ILE A 41 12.79 15.61 -30.69
CA ILE A 41 11.51 15.34 -31.37
C ILE A 41 11.52 13.95 -32.03
N ARG A 42 12.63 13.54 -32.65
CA ARG A 42 12.75 12.18 -33.19
C ARG A 42 12.69 11.12 -32.07
N THR A 43 13.35 11.38 -30.95
CA THR A 43 13.33 10.46 -29.77
C THR A 43 11.92 10.32 -29.21
N LEU A 44 11.18 11.42 -29.02
CA LEU A 44 9.78 11.40 -28.58
C LEU A 44 8.88 10.63 -29.54
N ILE A 45 8.98 10.90 -30.85
CA ILE A 45 8.18 10.20 -31.86
C ILE A 45 8.50 8.69 -31.87
N ASN A 46 9.77 8.31 -31.75
CA ASN A 46 10.15 6.89 -31.73
C ASN A 46 9.71 6.16 -30.47
N LYS A 47 9.70 6.83 -29.31
CA LYS A 47 9.32 6.22 -28.03
C LYS A 47 7.81 6.15 -27.84
N PHE A 48 7.10 7.21 -28.21
CA PHE A 48 5.67 7.37 -27.99
C PHE A 48 5.03 8.23 -29.10
N PRO A 49 4.86 7.67 -30.31
CA PRO A 49 4.33 8.42 -31.46
C PRO A 49 2.92 8.95 -31.22
N GLU A 50 2.05 8.19 -30.53
CA GLU A 50 0.66 8.57 -30.26
C GLU A 50 0.56 9.80 -29.34
N GLY A 51 1.53 10.01 -28.47
CA GLY A 51 1.59 11.15 -27.54
C GLY A 51 2.07 12.45 -28.15
N GLN A 52 2.56 12.43 -29.39
CA GLN A 52 3.07 13.61 -30.10
C GLN A 52 2.02 14.09 -31.09
N LEU A 53 1.17 15.02 -30.66
CA LEU A 53 0.04 15.52 -31.43
C LEU A 53 0.36 16.85 -32.10
N CYS A 54 -0.12 17.08 -33.31
CA CYS A 54 -0.06 18.37 -33.94
C CYS A 54 -1.34 18.73 -34.73
N ILE A 55 -1.59 20.02 -34.89
CA ILE A 55 -2.58 20.54 -35.80
C ILE A 55 -1.84 21.18 -36.97
N ALA A 56 -2.12 20.69 -38.19
CA ALA A 56 -1.61 21.24 -39.41
C ALA A 56 -2.72 21.98 -40.16
N ILE A 57 -2.41 23.15 -40.72
CA ILE A 57 -3.27 23.93 -41.62
C ILE A 57 -2.50 24.10 -42.91
N ASP A 58 -3.01 23.54 -44.02
CA ASP A 58 -2.36 23.52 -45.33
C ASP A 58 -0.88 23.08 -45.24
N ASN A 59 -0.61 21.99 -44.49
CA ASN A 59 0.70 21.41 -44.17
C ASN A 59 1.63 22.26 -43.28
N LYS A 60 1.23 23.42 -42.79
CA LYS A 60 1.97 24.22 -41.80
C LYS A 60 1.55 23.82 -40.40
N ILE A 61 2.51 23.67 -39.49
CA ILE A 61 2.21 23.33 -38.10
C ILE A 61 1.66 24.55 -37.35
N ALA A 62 0.36 24.54 -37.09
CA ALA A 62 -0.35 25.59 -36.37
C ALA A 62 -0.30 25.42 -34.87
N GLY A 63 -0.08 24.23 -34.38
CA GLY A 63 0.07 23.94 -32.95
C GLY A 63 0.55 22.51 -32.69
N CYS A 64 1.10 22.30 -31.51
CA CYS A 64 1.65 21.02 -31.11
C CYS A 64 1.37 20.75 -29.65
N ALA A 65 1.26 19.47 -29.29
CA ALA A 65 1.15 18.98 -27.91
C ALA A 65 2.04 17.73 -27.74
N LEU A 66 3.04 17.84 -26.89
CA LEU A 66 4.02 16.78 -26.63
C LEU A 66 3.74 16.14 -25.27
N SER A 67 3.84 14.83 -25.19
CA SER A 67 3.54 14.07 -23.97
C SER A 67 4.46 12.86 -23.81
N ILE A 68 4.62 12.41 -22.57
CA ILE A 68 5.23 11.13 -22.21
C ILE A 68 4.29 10.38 -21.25
N ILE A 69 4.45 9.07 -21.11
CA ILE A 69 3.79 8.29 -20.08
C ILE A 69 4.80 8.07 -18.97
N VAL A 70 4.42 8.34 -17.71
CA VAL A 70 5.28 8.15 -16.56
C VAL A 70 4.59 7.29 -15.48
N ASP A 71 5.40 6.57 -14.71
CA ASP A 71 4.97 5.98 -13.44
C ASP A 71 5.07 7.07 -12.37
N TYR A 72 3.96 7.82 -12.21
CA TYR A 72 3.93 9.03 -11.39
C TYR A 72 4.11 8.75 -9.90
N ASP A 73 3.87 7.51 -9.47
CA ASP A 73 4.07 7.10 -8.07
C ASP A 73 5.56 7.15 -7.65
N LYS A 74 6.47 7.26 -8.62
CA LYS A 74 7.92 7.43 -8.39
C LYS A 74 8.37 8.88 -8.23
N PHE A 75 7.47 9.85 -8.43
CA PHE A 75 7.78 11.27 -8.38
C PHE A 75 7.08 11.95 -7.22
N ASP A 76 7.74 12.95 -6.62
CA ASP A 76 7.10 13.88 -5.70
C ASP A 76 6.34 14.94 -6.51
N ASP A 77 5.22 15.44 -5.96
CA ASP A 77 4.47 16.57 -6.53
C ASP A 77 5.29 17.90 -6.53
N ASN A 78 6.51 17.93 -6.03
CA ASN A 78 7.44 19.06 -6.10
C ASN A 78 8.57 18.88 -7.14
N HIS A 79 8.47 17.86 -8.01
CA HIS A 79 9.48 17.64 -9.05
C HIS A 79 9.64 18.86 -9.96
N THR A 80 10.84 19.03 -10.49
CA THR A 80 11.15 20.04 -11.51
C THR A 80 10.81 19.49 -12.90
N TYR A 81 10.80 20.39 -13.88
CA TYR A 81 10.62 20.02 -15.29
C TYR A 81 11.71 19.06 -15.79
N ASP A 82 12.96 19.32 -15.41
CA ASP A 82 14.09 18.48 -15.81
C ASP A 82 14.08 17.11 -15.16
N GLU A 83 13.66 17.02 -13.89
CA GLU A 83 13.52 15.73 -13.19
C GLU A 83 12.47 14.84 -13.84
N ILE A 84 11.32 15.38 -14.26
CA ILE A 84 10.28 14.58 -14.90
C ILE A 84 10.66 14.15 -16.32
N LEU A 85 11.43 14.95 -17.06
CA LEU A 85 11.95 14.58 -18.37
C LEU A 85 13.09 13.56 -18.25
N GLY A 86 13.96 13.74 -17.26
CA GLY A 86 15.18 12.93 -17.05
C GLY A 86 16.27 13.18 -18.07
N GLY A 87 16.14 14.23 -18.91
CA GLY A 87 17.09 14.62 -19.95
C GLY A 87 16.60 14.34 -21.38
N GLU A 88 17.45 14.62 -22.36
CA GLU A 88 17.15 14.62 -23.82
C GLU A 88 16.63 13.28 -24.38
N ASN A 89 16.93 12.18 -23.69
CA ASN A 89 16.50 10.84 -24.10
C ASN A 89 15.20 10.37 -23.43
N PHE A 90 14.56 11.20 -22.59
CA PHE A 90 13.30 10.89 -21.90
C PHE A 90 13.30 9.50 -21.24
N PRO A 91 14.26 9.20 -20.34
CA PRO A 91 14.36 7.89 -19.69
C PRO A 91 13.20 7.61 -18.73
N THR A 92 12.50 8.62 -18.29
CA THR A 92 11.32 8.53 -17.40
C THR A 92 10.08 8.01 -18.12
N HIS A 93 10.07 8.07 -19.47
CA HIS A 93 8.98 7.49 -20.24
C HIS A 93 8.92 5.98 -20.08
N THR A 94 7.74 5.45 -19.71
CA THR A 94 7.48 4.01 -19.62
C THR A 94 6.08 3.66 -20.09
N LYS A 95 5.96 2.66 -20.94
CA LYS A 95 4.66 2.17 -21.43
C LYS A 95 3.76 1.63 -20.32
N ASN A 96 4.35 1.23 -19.19
CA ASN A 96 3.63 0.71 -18.03
C ASN A 96 3.32 1.79 -16.98
N GLY A 97 3.49 3.06 -17.31
CA GLY A 97 3.16 4.18 -16.43
C GLY A 97 1.65 4.34 -16.27
N ASN A 98 1.27 5.14 -15.28
CA ASN A 98 -0.13 5.35 -14.91
C ASN A 98 -0.66 6.75 -15.26
N VAL A 99 0.22 7.67 -15.69
CA VAL A 99 -0.11 9.08 -15.97
C VAL A 99 0.42 9.52 -17.34
N LEU A 100 -0.40 10.25 -18.10
CA LEU A 100 0.03 10.99 -19.27
C LEU A 100 0.59 12.34 -18.81
N TYR A 101 1.91 12.51 -18.89
CA TYR A 101 2.54 13.77 -18.51
C TYR A 101 2.69 14.68 -19.73
N GLY A 102 2.04 15.85 -19.68
CA GLY A 102 2.16 16.87 -20.71
C GLY A 102 3.46 17.65 -20.57
N ILE A 103 4.35 17.53 -21.55
CA ILE A 103 5.63 18.22 -21.50
C ILE A 103 5.59 19.56 -22.23
N ASP A 104 4.73 19.69 -23.24
CA ASP A 104 4.57 20.96 -23.94
C ASP A 104 3.22 21.09 -24.62
N VAL A 105 2.72 22.33 -24.76
CA VAL A 105 1.59 22.71 -25.62
C VAL A 105 1.77 24.15 -26.11
N PHE A 106 1.78 24.34 -27.40
CA PHE A 106 1.80 25.69 -27.97
C PHE A 106 0.94 25.81 -29.24
N ILE A 107 0.51 27.04 -29.54
CA ILE A 107 -0.20 27.43 -30.76
C ILE A 107 0.55 28.60 -31.35
N HIS A 108 0.86 28.47 -32.63
CA HIS A 108 1.46 29.54 -33.42
C HIS A 108 0.62 30.84 -33.36
N PRO A 109 1.23 32.00 -33.11
CA PRO A 109 0.50 33.25 -32.85
C PRO A 109 -0.55 33.59 -33.93
N ASP A 110 -0.24 33.37 -35.21
CA ASP A 110 -1.14 33.69 -36.32
C ASP A 110 -2.43 32.86 -36.36
N TYR A 111 -2.47 31.74 -35.61
CA TYR A 111 -3.63 30.85 -35.52
C TYR A 111 -4.30 30.86 -34.14
N ARG A 112 -3.89 31.80 -33.26
CA ARG A 112 -4.59 32.01 -31.97
C ARG A 112 -6.01 32.54 -32.22
N GLY A 113 -6.91 32.26 -31.27
CA GLY A 113 -8.33 32.60 -31.42
C GLY A 113 -9.17 31.55 -32.15
N MET A 114 -8.56 30.57 -32.85
CA MET A 114 -9.25 29.49 -33.59
C MET A 114 -9.58 28.28 -32.67
N ARG A 115 -9.44 28.37 -31.35
CA ARG A 115 -9.67 27.31 -30.37
C ARG A 115 -8.85 26.03 -30.60
N LEU A 116 -7.72 26.12 -31.31
CA LEU A 116 -6.87 24.96 -31.62
C LEU A 116 -6.25 24.33 -30.36
N GLY A 117 -5.91 25.13 -29.38
CA GLY A 117 -5.40 24.64 -28.11
C GLY A 117 -6.40 23.72 -27.37
N ARG A 118 -7.70 24.06 -27.40
CA ARG A 118 -8.76 23.22 -26.88
C ARG A 118 -8.80 21.86 -27.59
N ARG A 119 -8.72 21.85 -28.92
CA ARG A 119 -8.70 20.60 -29.70
C ARG A 119 -7.50 19.71 -29.36
N LEU A 120 -6.33 20.30 -29.06
CA LEU A 120 -5.17 19.54 -28.59
C LEU A 120 -5.38 18.94 -27.20
N TYR A 121 -6.02 19.66 -26.28
CA TYR A 121 -6.35 19.11 -24.96
C TYR A 121 -7.42 18.03 -25.04
N GLU A 122 -8.44 18.19 -25.86
CA GLU A 122 -9.45 17.16 -26.11
C GLU A 122 -8.80 15.87 -26.64
N ALA A 123 -7.93 15.97 -27.64
CA ALA A 123 -7.20 14.83 -28.19
C ALA A 123 -6.27 14.15 -27.15
N ARG A 124 -5.65 14.94 -26.24
CA ARG A 124 -4.90 14.37 -25.12
C ARG A 124 -5.78 13.60 -24.14
N LYS A 125 -6.99 14.11 -23.84
CA LYS A 125 -7.95 13.42 -22.97
C LYS A 125 -8.39 12.11 -23.60
N GLU A 126 -8.78 12.14 -24.89
CA GLU A 126 -9.13 10.92 -25.64
C GLU A 126 -7.97 9.90 -25.65
N LEU A 127 -6.73 10.36 -25.85
CA LEU A 127 -5.55 9.49 -25.79
C LEU A 127 -5.37 8.88 -24.37
N CYS A 128 -5.54 9.67 -23.32
CA CYS A 128 -5.43 9.22 -21.93
C CYS A 128 -6.49 8.15 -21.60
N GLU A 129 -7.72 8.34 -22.08
CA GLU A 129 -8.82 7.39 -21.96
C GLU A 129 -8.53 6.11 -22.76
N HIS A 130 -8.12 6.24 -24.03
CA HIS A 130 -7.81 5.11 -24.90
C HIS A 130 -6.69 4.22 -24.34
N LEU A 131 -5.67 4.83 -23.77
CA LEU A 131 -4.54 4.13 -23.14
C LEU A 131 -4.84 3.68 -21.69
N ASN A 132 -6.05 3.91 -21.22
CA ASN A 132 -6.45 3.61 -19.82
C ASN A 132 -5.46 4.16 -18.79
N LEU A 133 -5.04 5.42 -18.94
CA LEU A 133 -4.20 6.12 -17.98
C LEU A 133 -5.06 6.83 -16.93
N LYS A 134 -4.58 6.92 -15.70
CA LYS A 134 -5.31 7.44 -14.53
C LYS A 134 -5.66 8.93 -14.67
N SER A 135 -4.71 9.72 -15.18
CA SER A 135 -4.86 11.17 -15.28
C SER A 135 -3.88 11.77 -16.29
N ILE A 136 -4.12 13.03 -16.63
CA ILE A 136 -3.16 13.90 -17.31
C ILE A 136 -2.61 14.86 -16.27
N ILE A 137 -1.28 14.95 -16.14
CA ILE A 137 -0.59 15.88 -15.23
C ILE A 137 0.41 16.71 -16.03
N PHE A 138 0.59 17.97 -15.68
CA PHE A 138 1.66 18.84 -16.20
C PHE A 138 1.88 20.06 -15.30
N GLY A 139 3.06 20.66 -15.39
CA GLY A 139 3.34 21.96 -14.80
C GLY A 139 2.86 23.11 -15.68
N GLY A 140 1.91 23.89 -15.21
CA GLY A 140 1.38 25.07 -15.88
C GLY A 140 2.09 26.35 -15.41
N ARG A 141 2.61 27.16 -16.34
CA ARG A 141 3.17 28.48 -16.01
C ARG A 141 2.06 29.44 -15.60
N ILE A 142 2.44 30.48 -14.86
CA ILE A 142 1.55 31.60 -14.46
C ILE A 142 2.17 32.96 -14.88
N PRO A 143 2.31 33.22 -16.20
CA PRO A 143 3.19 34.27 -16.72
C PRO A 143 2.79 35.71 -16.34
N ASN A 144 1.56 35.95 -15.92
CA ASN A 144 1.15 37.26 -15.41
C ASN A 144 1.41 37.45 -13.90
N TYR A 145 1.88 36.42 -13.19
CA TYR A 145 2.12 36.52 -11.74
C TYR A 145 3.18 37.59 -11.41
N SER A 146 4.20 37.80 -12.23
CA SER A 146 5.21 38.84 -12.01
C SER A 146 4.62 40.24 -11.78
N LYS A 147 3.47 40.54 -12.41
CA LYS A 147 2.77 41.84 -12.29
C LYS A 147 2.13 42.03 -10.93
N PHE A 148 1.84 40.93 -10.21
CA PHE A 148 1.13 40.90 -8.94
C PHE A 148 1.98 40.41 -7.76
N SER A 149 3.22 40.01 -8.03
CA SER A 149 4.08 39.32 -7.06
C SER A 149 4.44 40.18 -5.82
N ASN A 150 4.35 41.51 -5.92
CA ASN A 150 4.56 42.43 -4.81
C ASN A 150 3.33 42.53 -3.88
N GLU A 151 2.14 42.19 -4.35
CA GLU A 151 0.87 42.35 -3.64
C GLU A 151 0.23 41.02 -3.26
N LEU A 152 0.46 39.98 -4.05
CA LEU A 152 -0.18 38.68 -3.89
C LEU A 152 0.85 37.54 -3.76
N THR A 153 0.58 36.63 -2.84
CA THR A 153 1.30 35.35 -2.84
C THR A 153 0.84 34.50 -4.01
N PRO A 154 1.65 33.54 -4.50
CA PRO A 154 1.27 32.66 -5.63
C PRO A 154 -0.10 31.98 -5.41
N LYS A 155 -0.36 31.55 -4.18
CA LYS A 155 -1.62 30.88 -3.83
C LYS A 155 -2.82 31.85 -3.95
N LYS A 156 -2.71 33.08 -3.42
CA LYS A 156 -3.75 34.10 -3.53
C LYS A 156 -3.97 34.55 -5.00
N TYR A 157 -2.89 34.66 -5.77
CA TYR A 157 -2.98 34.94 -7.20
C TYR A 157 -3.80 33.88 -7.95
N ILE A 158 -3.48 32.60 -7.73
CA ILE A 158 -4.19 31.47 -8.35
C ILE A 158 -5.66 31.45 -7.95
N GLU A 159 -5.97 31.71 -6.68
CA GLU A 159 -7.36 31.82 -6.19
C GLU A 159 -8.13 32.92 -6.94
N LYS A 160 -7.52 34.11 -7.13
CA LYS A 160 -8.13 35.20 -7.89
C LYS A 160 -8.31 34.86 -9.36
N VAL A 161 -7.41 34.11 -9.98
CA VAL A 161 -7.57 33.60 -11.35
C VAL A 161 -8.72 32.61 -11.43
N LYS A 162 -8.86 31.70 -10.46
CA LYS A 162 -9.99 30.75 -10.36
C LYS A 162 -11.34 31.47 -10.22
N LEU A 163 -11.36 32.56 -9.48
CA LEU A 163 -12.55 33.41 -9.29
C LEU A 163 -12.79 34.37 -10.47
N GLN A 164 -11.97 34.31 -11.52
CA GLN A 164 -12.01 35.19 -12.70
C GLN A 164 -11.83 36.70 -12.39
N GLU A 165 -11.28 37.03 -11.20
CA GLU A 165 -10.92 38.41 -10.84
C GLU A 165 -9.63 38.85 -11.53
N ILE A 166 -8.75 37.93 -11.88
CA ILE A 166 -7.52 38.16 -12.64
C ILE A 166 -7.50 37.19 -13.81
N HIS A 167 -7.11 37.70 -14.99
CA HIS A 167 -6.88 36.86 -16.17
C HIS A 167 -5.40 36.51 -16.32
N ASP A 168 -5.07 35.22 -16.26
CA ASP A 168 -3.78 34.68 -16.64
C ASP A 168 -3.92 33.87 -17.93
N PRO A 169 -3.16 34.19 -19.00
CA PRO A 169 -3.40 33.60 -20.33
C PRO A 169 -3.17 32.09 -20.36
N VAL A 170 -2.33 31.54 -19.48
CA VAL A 170 -2.04 30.10 -19.41
C VAL A 170 -2.95 29.41 -18.42
N LEU A 171 -2.96 29.86 -17.16
CA LEU A 171 -3.77 29.23 -16.12
C LEU A 171 -5.27 29.32 -16.42
N SER A 172 -5.78 30.49 -16.86
CA SER A 172 -7.21 30.62 -17.22
C SER A 172 -7.61 29.69 -18.37
N PHE A 173 -6.72 29.51 -19.36
CA PHE A 173 -6.95 28.57 -20.45
C PHE A 173 -6.95 27.12 -19.98
N GLN A 174 -6.04 26.72 -19.09
CA GLN A 174 -5.99 25.36 -18.52
C GLN A 174 -7.24 25.05 -17.68
N LEU A 175 -7.65 25.98 -16.83
CA LEU A 175 -8.89 25.85 -16.03
C LEU A 175 -10.15 25.75 -16.92
N SER A 176 -10.21 26.49 -18.04
CA SER A 176 -11.33 26.43 -18.99
C SER A 176 -11.40 25.13 -19.80
N ASN A 177 -10.38 24.29 -19.71
CA ASN A 177 -10.30 22.96 -20.31
C ASN A 177 -10.38 21.85 -19.25
N ASP A 178 -11.07 22.07 -18.13
CA ASP A 178 -11.38 21.13 -17.07
C ASP A 178 -10.17 20.60 -16.29
N PHE A 179 -9.02 21.26 -16.40
CA PHE A 179 -7.90 20.96 -15.52
C PHE A 179 -8.06 21.70 -14.19
N HIS A 180 -7.68 21.05 -13.10
CA HIS A 180 -7.67 21.66 -11.78
C HIS A 180 -6.25 21.79 -11.22
N VAL A 181 -6.04 22.75 -10.34
CA VAL A 181 -4.76 22.95 -9.68
C VAL A 181 -4.64 21.97 -8.54
N LYS A 182 -3.73 21.02 -8.68
CA LYS A 182 -3.37 20.06 -7.61
C LYS A 182 -2.45 20.70 -6.56
N LYS A 183 -1.44 21.44 -7.02
CA LYS A 183 -0.43 22.05 -6.15
C LYS A 183 0.21 23.29 -6.80
N VAL A 184 0.87 24.10 -6.00
CA VAL A 184 1.78 25.17 -6.47
C VAL A 184 3.21 24.71 -6.24
N ILE A 185 4.03 24.76 -7.29
CA ILE A 185 5.43 24.34 -7.25
C ILE A 185 6.31 25.57 -7.41
N LYS A 186 7.39 25.66 -6.63
CA LYS A 186 8.45 26.65 -6.78
C LYS A 186 9.67 26.00 -7.45
N GLY A 187 10.31 26.69 -8.37
CA GLY A 187 11.50 26.19 -9.08
C GLY A 187 11.18 25.13 -10.14
N TYR A 188 9.93 25.00 -10.56
CA TYR A 188 9.56 24.04 -11.60
C TYR A 188 10.27 24.28 -12.93
N LEU A 189 10.38 25.53 -13.32
CA LEU A 189 11.09 25.97 -14.52
C LEU A 189 12.07 27.10 -14.12
N PRO A 190 13.35 26.76 -13.88
CA PRO A 190 14.35 27.76 -13.49
C PRO A 190 14.49 28.86 -14.55
N GLY A 191 14.62 30.11 -14.12
CA GLY A 191 14.76 31.25 -15.01
C GLY A 191 13.45 31.80 -15.61
N ASP A 192 12.28 31.25 -15.28
CA ASP A 192 10.99 31.83 -15.66
C ASP A 192 10.63 33.05 -14.81
N GLU A 193 11.20 34.20 -15.17
CA GLU A 193 10.98 35.47 -14.44
C GLU A 193 9.51 35.92 -14.47
N ARG A 194 8.76 35.61 -15.51
CA ARG A 194 7.35 36.02 -15.64
C ARG A 194 6.44 35.30 -14.65
N SER A 195 6.74 34.06 -14.34
CA SER A 195 6.03 33.30 -13.31
C SER A 195 6.76 33.35 -11.95
N LYS A 196 7.89 34.08 -11.84
CA LYS A 196 8.75 34.09 -10.65
C LYS A 196 9.15 32.66 -10.23
N GLU A 197 9.41 31.79 -11.22
CA GLU A 197 9.71 30.37 -11.08
C GLU A 197 8.60 29.52 -10.42
N PHE A 198 7.40 30.08 -10.25
CA PHE A 198 6.25 29.33 -9.77
C PHE A 198 5.47 28.70 -10.93
N ALA A 199 5.01 27.49 -10.70
CA ALA A 199 4.10 26.78 -11.61
C ALA A 199 2.92 26.19 -10.82
N THR A 200 1.82 25.94 -11.52
CA THR A 200 0.70 25.15 -11.03
C THR A 200 0.84 23.71 -11.53
N LEU A 201 0.89 22.74 -10.64
CA LEU A 201 0.70 21.35 -11.02
C LEU A 201 -0.77 21.15 -11.36
N MET A 202 -1.05 21.01 -12.65
CA MET A 202 -2.39 20.84 -13.20
C MET A 202 -2.70 19.36 -13.36
N GLU A 203 -3.92 18.95 -13.06
CA GLU A 203 -4.40 17.58 -13.21
C GLU A 203 -5.79 17.54 -13.84
N TRP A 204 -6.00 16.59 -14.72
CA TRP A 204 -7.30 16.14 -15.20
C TRP A 204 -7.42 14.66 -14.96
N ASN A 205 -8.50 14.22 -14.31
CA ASN A 205 -8.72 12.82 -13.96
C ASN A 205 -9.53 12.10 -15.03
N ASN A 206 -9.06 10.95 -15.46
CA ASN A 206 -9.80 10.06 -16.33
C ASN A 206 -10.85 9.30 -15.51
N ILE A 207 -12.11 9.70 -15.63
CA ILE A 207 -13.23 9.06 -14.92
C ILE A 207 -13.52 7.64 -15.40
N TYR A 208 -13.02 7.26 -16.59
CA TYR A 208 -13.16 5.91 -17.15
C TYR A 208 -11.96 5.01 -16.84
N TYR A 209 -10.98 5.52 -16.08
CA TYR A 209 -9.82 4.71 -15.69
C TYR A 209 -10.26 3.47 -14.93
N SER A 210 -9.97 2.32 -15.49
CA SER A 210 -10.04 1.04 -14.79
C SER A 210 -8.63 0.55 -14.50
N LYS A 211 -8.35 0.30 -13.22
CA LYS A 211 -7.04 -0.23 -12.83
C LYS A 211 -6.80 -1.54 -13.58
N PRO A 212 -5.72 -1.66 -14.39
CA PRO A 212 -5.46 -2.91 -15.12
C PRO A 212 -5.36 -4.07 -14.14
N GLU A 213 -6.21 -5.06 -14.30
CA GLU A 213 -6.04 -6.35 -13.62
C GLU A 213 -4.77 -6.99 -14.16
N LYS A 214 -3.72 -6.97 -13.39
CA LYS A 214 -2.50 -7.72 -13.70
C LYS A 214 -2.79 -9.19 -13.44
N LEU A 215 -3.07 -9.96 -14.47
CA LEU A 215 -3.38 -11.40 -14.42
C LEU A 215 -2.30 -12.28 -13.76
N VAL A 216 -1.11 -11.77 -13.47
CA VAL A 216 0.00 -12.59 -12.96
C VAL A 216 0.81 -11.96 -11.81
N ASN A 217 0.53 -10.74 -11.31
CA ASN A 217 1.25 -10.15 -10.17
C ASN A 217 0.47 -9.06 -9.42
N THR A 218 -0.84 -9.18 -9.31
CA THR A 218 -1.59 -8.36 -8.37
C THR A 218 -1.38 -8.90 -6.96
N LYS A 219 -0.83 -8.10 -6.07
CA LYS A 219 -1.02 -8.37 -4.64
C LYS A 219 -2.52 -8.50 -4.44
N LYS A 220 -2.96 -9.64 -3.98
CA LYS A 220 -4.36 -9.91 -3.69
C LYS A 220 -4.85 -8.85 -2.71
N THR A 221 -5.91 -8.11 -3.05
CA THR A 221 -6.43 -7.04 -2.18
C THR A 221 -7.45 -7.58 -1.20
N VAL A 222 -8.27 -8.53 -1.62
CA VAL A 222 -9.18 -9.26 -0.72
C VAL A 222 -8.47 -10.52 -0.25
N VAL A 223 -8.20 -10.58 1.04
CA VAL A 223 -7.45 -11.67 1.69
C VAL A 223 -8.41 -12.46 2.57
N ARG A 224 -8.47 -13.76 2.39
CA ARG A 224 -9.29 -14.66 3.22
C ARG A 224 -8.45 -15.25 4.36
N LEU A 225 -8.90 -15.01 5.59
CA LEU A 225 -8.29 -15.48 6.81
C LEU A 225 -9.07 -16.66 7.36
N GLY A 226 -8.38 -17.73 7.75
CA GLY A 226 -8.91 -18.83 8.52
C GLY A 226 -8.30 -18.82 9.93
N LEU A 227 -9.11 -18.73 10.96
CA LEU A 227 -8.66 -18.74 12.35
C LEU A 227 -9.14 -20.01 13.02
N VAL A 228 -8.24 -20.75 13.60
CA VAL A 228 -8.56 -21.98 14.34
C VAL A 228 -8.79 -21.66 15.82
N GLN A 229 -10.03 -21.77 16.27
CA GLN A 229 -10.35 -21.84 17.69
C GLN A 229 -10.17 -23.28 18.15
N TRP A 230 -9.01 -23.54 18.73
CA TRP A 230 -8.48 -24.86 18.95
C TRP A 230 -8.99 -25.45 20.28
N GLN A 231 -9.61 -26.62 20.21
CA GLN A 231 -9.99 -27.35 21.41
C GLN A 231 -8.77 -28.06 22.01
N MET A 232 -8.38 -27.68 23.21
CA MET A 232 -7.39 -28.40 23.99
C MET A 232 -7.97 -29.77 24.41
N ARG A 233 -7.36 -30.84 23.91
CA ARG A 233 -7.73 -32.25 24.16
C ARG A 233 -6.48 -33.11 24.21
N LEU A 234 -6.53 -34.21 24.92
CA LEU A 234 -5.43 -35.16 24.93
C LEU A 234 -5.25 -35.81 23.54
N PHE A 235 -4.02 -35.88 23.12
CA PHE A 235 -3.61 -36.66 21.96
C PHE A 235 -2.84 -37.89 22.40
N LYS A 236 -3.07 -39.00 21.73
CA LYS A 236 -2.38 -40.26 22.04
C LYS A 236 -0.88 -40.15 21.81
N ASP A 237 -0.51 -39.51 20.72
CA ASP A 237 0.86 -39.35 20.24
C ASP A 237 0.99 -38.12 19.35
N TYR A 238 2.18 -37.89 18.82
CA TYR A 238 2.48 -36.83 17.87
C TYR A 238 1.66 -36.92 16.60
N GLU A 239 1.51 -38.13 16.04
CA GLU A 239 0.79 -38.39 14.80
C GLU A 239 -0.70 -38.02 14.90
N ALA A 240 -1.29 -38.25 16.06
CA ALA A 240 -2.68 -37.85 16.34
C ALA A 240 -2.82 -36.32 16.38
N LEU A 241 -1.84 -35.59 16.93
CA LEU A 241 -1.80 -34.13 16.87
C LEU A 241 -1.66 -33.65 15.42
N VAL A 242 -0.73 -34.22 14.66
CA VAL A 242 -0.51 -33.83 13.24
C VAL A 242 -1.78 -34.07 12.41
N SER A 243 -2.46 -35.19 12.60
CA SER A 243 -3.73 -35.46 11.90
C SER A 243 -4.82 -34.43 12.22
N GLN A 244 -4.86 -33.92 13.43
CA GLN A 244 -5.81 -32.85 13.80
C GLN A 244 -5.40 -31.49 13.20
N ILE A 245 -4.11 -31.18 13.15
CA ILE A 245 -3.60 -29.98 12.44
C ILE A 245 -3.97 -30.06 10.97
N GLU A 246 -3.69 -31.19 10.31
CA GLU A 246 -3.97 -31.43 8.91
C GLU A 246 -5.46 -31.24 8.60
N PHE A 247 -6.34 -31.78 9.44
CA PHE A 247 -7.79 -31.59 9.32
C PHE A 247 -8.18 -30.12 9.21
N PHE A 248 -7.62 -29.25 10.06
CA PHE A 248 -7.91 -27.81 10.00
C PHE A 248 -7.28 -27.14 8.77
N VAL A 249 -6.05 -27.53 8.42
CA VAL A 249 -5.38 -26.96 7.23
C VAL A 249 -6.16 -27.34 5.97
N ASP A 250 -6.56 -28.60 5.81
CA ASP A 250 -7.38 -29.07 4.70
C ASP A 250 -8.73 -28.34 4.65
N ALA A 251 -9.45 -28.30 5.76
CA ALA A 251 -10.74 -27.62 5.84
C ALA A 251 -10.64 -26.13 5.43
N VAL A 252 -9.65 -25.40 5.95
CA VAL A 252 -9.46 -23.97 5.67
C VAL A 252 -9.00 -23.74 4.23
N SER A 253 -8.12 -24.60 3.70
CA SER A 253 -7.62 -24.48 2.33
C SER A 253 -8.73 -24.73 1.29
N ASN A 254 -9.66 -25.67 1.56
CA ASN A 254 -10.80 -25.95 0.69
C ASN A 254 -11.73 -24.73 0.51
N TYR A 255 -11.74 -23.79 1.45
CA TYR A 255 -12.40 -22.49 1.32
C TYR A 255 -11.53 -21.43 0.62
N GLN A 256 -10.40 -21.83 -0.01
CA GLN A 256 -9.47 -20.93 -0.70
C GLN A 256 -8.92 -19.80 0.19
N SER A 257 -8.67 -20.11 1.47
CA SER A 257 -8.10 -19.16 2.40
C SER A 257 -6.63 -18.89 2.07
N ASP A 258 -6.20 -17.66 2.33
CA ASP A 258 -4.82 -17.23 2.10
C ASP A 258 -3.92 -17.48 3.30
N PHE A 259 -4.52 -17.39 4.48
CA PHE A 259 -3.85 -17.64 5.75
C PHE A 259 -4.67 -18.57 6.63
N ILE A 260 -3.96 -19.39 7.40
CA ILE A 260 -4.51 -20.06 8.57
C ILE A 260 -3.68 -19.66 9.79
N LEU A 261 -4.36 -19.35 10.90
CA LEU A 261 -3.75 -19.01 12.19
C LEU A 261 -4.11 -20.06 13.23
N PHE A 262 -3.09 -20.69 13.83
CA PHE A 262 -3.21 -21.51 15.01
C PHE A 262 -2.95 -20.68 16.27
N PRO A 263 -3.44 -21.10 17.47
CA PRO A 263 -3.25 -20.36 18.71
C PRO A 263 -1.88 -20.59 19.35
N GLU A 264 -1.62 -19.85 20.43
CA GLU A 264 -0.42 -20.01 21.25
C GLU A 264 -0.42 -21.37 21.95
N LEU A 265 0.75 -22.02 22.01
CA LEU A 265 1.01 -23.31 22.67
C LEU A 265 -0.03 -24.41 22.34
N PHE A 266 -0.52 -24.43 21.09
CA PHE A 266 -1.53 -25.39 20.64
C PHE A 266 -1.08 -26.86 20.80
N ASN A 267 0.25 -27.11 20.89
CA ASN A 267 0.87 -28.42 21.10
C ASN A 267 0.98 -28.83 22.58
N ALA A 268 0.53 -28.00 23.52
CA ALA A 268 0.54 -28.27 24.96
C ALA A 268 -0.08 -29.62 25.38
N PRO A 269 -1.10 -30.17 24.67
CA PRO A 269 -1.60 -31.50 24.98
C PRO A 269 -0.54 -32.63 25.00
N LEU A 270 0.54 -32.51 24.27
CA LEU A 270 1.65 -33.46 24.27
C LEU A 270 2.47 -33.41 25.55
N MET A 271 2.31 -32.39 26.42
CA MET A 271 2.94 -32.33 27.73
C MET A 271 2.50 -33.48 28.67
N ALA A 272 1.34 -34.08 28.41
CA ALA A 272 0.90 -35.26 29.19
C ALA A 272 1.98 -36.37 29.27
N GLN A 273 2.83 -36.47 28.24
CA GLN A 273 3.92 -37.46 28.19
C GLN A 273 5.06 -37.13 29.19
N PHE A 274 5.11 -35.90 29.68
CA PHE A 274 6.15 -35.39 30.59
C PHE A 274 5.63 -35.05 31.97
N ASN A 275 4.43 -35.49 32.36
CA ASN A 275 3.84 -35.24 33.71
C ASN A 275 4.72 -35.78 34.89
N HIS A 276 5.63 -36.70 34.58
CA HIS A 276 6.56 -37.25 35.59
C HIS A 276 7.77 -36.33 35.86
N LEU A 277 7.92 -35.24 35.10
CA LEU A 277 9.01 -34.28 35.21
C LEU A 277 8.53 -33.01 35.92
N SER A 278 9.48 -32.17 36.37
CA SER A 278 9.18 -30.82 36.84
C SER A 278 8.67 -29.92 35.71
N GLU A 279 7.97 -28.83 36.05
CA GLU A 279 7.42 -27.89 35.07
C GLU A 279 8.44 -27.40 34.05
N PRO A 280 9.67 -26.95 34.45
CA PRO A 280 10.68 -26.53 33.47
C PRO A 280 11.20 -27.68 32.58
N GLU A 281 11.27 -28.89 33.12
CA GLU A 281 11.68 -30.08 32.38
C GLU A 281 10.60 -30.55 31.43
N ALA A 282 9.31 -30.48 31.81
CA ALA A 282 8.18 -30.86 31.00
C ALA A 282 8.04 -29.96 29.74
N ILE A 283 8.14 -28.63 29.91
CA ILE A 283 8.11 -27.69 28.77
C ILE A 283 9.34 -27.88 27.85
N ARG A 284 10.50 -28.22 28.39
CA ARG A 284 11.69 -28.57 27.63
C ARG A 284 11.48 -29.89 26.88
N GLY A 285 10.81 -30.85 27.46
CA GLY A 285 10.39 -32.07 26.77
C GLY A 285 9.48 -31.77 25.59
N LEU A 286 8.48 -30.90 25.79
CA LEU A 286 7.57 -30.46 24.74
C LEU A 286 8.32 -29.77 23.56
N SER A 287 9.37 -29.02 23.85
CA SER A 287 10.16 -28.32 22.83
C SER A 287 10.85 -29.26 21.83
N SER A 288 11.02 -30.55 22.19
CA SER A 288 11.60 -31.56 21.30
C SER A 288 10.74 -31.84 20.04
N TYR A 289 9.48 -31.48 20.06
CA TYR A 289 8.59 -31.60 18.91
C TYR A 289 8.61 -30.41 17.95
N THR A 290 9.18 -29.27 18.35
CA THR A 290 9.03 -27.98 17.66
C THR A 290 9.64 -28.01 16.25
N ASP A 291 10.85 -28.52 16.08
CA ASP A 291 11.48 -28.57 14.75
C ASP A 291 10.75 -29.55 13.82
N ARG A 292 10.26 -30.67 14.34
CA ARG A 292 9.46 -31.62 13.57
C ARG A 292 8.11 -31.04 13.16
N LEU A 293 7.45 -30.28 14.06
CA LEU A 293 6.22 -29.57 13.74
C LEU A 293 6.44 -28.49 12.68
N LEU A 294 7.55 -27.78 12.73
CA LEU A 294 7.92 -26.79 11.70
C LEU A 294 7.97 -27.44 10.30
N GLU A 295 8.68 -28.56 10.16
CA GLU A 295 8.76 -29.24 8.85
C GLU A 295 7.37 -29.71 8.39
N THR A 296 6.55 -30.27 9.29
CA THR A 296 5.16 -30.66 8.99
C THR A 296 4.34 -29.45 8.49
N PHE A 297 4.42 -28.30 9.15
CA PHE A 297 3.71 -27.09 8.72
C PHE A 297 4.21 -26.56 7.36
N ARG A 298 5.51 -26.67 7.11
CA ARG A 298 6.07 -26.30 5.79
C ARG A 298 5.54 -27.19 4.67
N GLU A 299 5.49 -28.50 4.89
CA GLU A 299 4.88 -29.44 3.95
C GLU A 299 3.40 -29.12 3.71
N PHE A 300 2.65 -28.87 4.78
CA PHE A 300 1.23 -28.49 4.65
C PHE A 300 1.04 -27.17 3.92
N ALA A 301 1.87 -26.16 4.17
CA ALA A 301 1.78 -24.88 3.49
C ALA A 301 1.91 -25.03 1.96
N ILE A 302 2.83 -25.90 1.51
CA ILE A 302 3.03 -26.21 0.10
C ILE A 302 1.86 -27.05 -0.45
N ASN A 303 1.54 -28.17 0.21
CA ASN A 303 0.59 -29.16 -0.28
C ASN A 303 -0.84 -28.61 -0.37
N TYR A 304 -1.22 -27.75 0.57
CA TYR A 304 -2.53 -27.13 0.67
C TYR A 304 -2.57 -25.69 0.10
N ASN A 305 -1.45 -25.20 -0.46
CA ASN A 305 -1.33 -23.87 -1.06
C ASN A 305 -1.84 -22.73 -0.17
N ILE A 306 -1.44 -22.72 1.11
CA ILE A 306 -1.89 -21.78 2.13
C ILE A 306 -0.72 -21.26 2.96
N ASN A 307 -0.72 -19.96 3.33
CA ASN A 307 0.25 -19.44 4.29
C ASN A 307 -0.19 -19.82 5.71
N ILE A 308 0.69 -20.44 6.49
CA ILE A 308 0.39 -20.92 7.84
C ILE A 308 1.13 -20.07 8.88
N ILE A 309 0.39 -19.44 9.79
CA ILE A 309 0.92 -18.91 11.03
C ILE A 309 0.70 -19.99 12.09
N THR A 310 1.79 -20.61 12.52
CA THR A 310 1.76 -21.84 13.33
C THR A 310 1.26 -21.61 14.75
N GLY A 311 0.82 -20.39 15.10
CA GLY A 311 0.60 -20.05 16.50
C GLY A 311 1.92 -19.92 17.24
N SER A 312 2.07 -20.63 18.36
CA SER A 312 3.41 -20.72 18.97
C SER A 312 3.67 -22.06 19.66
N MET A 313 4.94 -22.32 19.93
CA MET A 313 5.46 -23.55 20.55
C MET A 313 6.68 -23.21 21.39
N PRO A 314 7.00 -23.99 22.44
CA PRO A 314 8.26 -23.82 23.18
C PRO A 314 9.45 -24.27 22.32
N GLN A 315 10.53 -23.52 22.34
CA GLN A 315 11.80 -23.90 21.69
C GLN A 315 12.97 -23.70 22.65
N ALA A 316 13.74 -24.77 22.89
CA ALA A 316 14.95 -24.72 23.66
C ALA A 316 16.14 -24.30 22.78
N ILE A 317 16.86 -23.25 23.16
CA ILE A 317 18.09 -22.81 22.53
C ILE A 317 19.18 -22.73 23.60
N GLY A 318 20.06 -23.71 23.62
CA GLY A 318 21.03 -23.88 24.71
C GLY A 318 20.29 -24.11 26.05
N GLU A 319 20.62 -23.30 27.05
CA GLU A 319 19.98 -23.37 28.38
C GLU A 319 18.64 -22.60 28.44
N HIS A 320 18.33 -21.78 27.44
CA HIS A 320 17.17 -20.90 27.45
C HIS A 320 15.96 -21.50 26.76
N MET A 321 14.79 -21.19 27.28
CA MET A 321 13.50 -21.55 26.71
C MET A 321 12.81 -20.32 26.14
N PHE A 322 12.31 -20.43 24.90
CA PHE A 322 11.58 -19.37 24.21
C PHE A 322 10.21 -19.86 23.77
N ASN A 323 9.26 -18.92 23.69
CA ASN A 323 7.96 -19.15 23.04
C ASN A 323 8.06 -18.61 21.61
N VAL A 324 8.02 -19.49 20.62
CA VAL A 324 8.28 -19.16 19.22
C VAL A 324 7.18 -19.66 18.31
N GLY A 325 7.00 -19.00 17.18
CA GLY A 325 6.18 -19.49 16.08
C GLY A 325 6.84 -19.26 14.73
N PHE A 326 6.17 -19.76 13.70
CA PHE A 326 6.69 -19.70 12.34
C PHE A 326 5.60 -19.24 11.38
N LEU A 327 5.98 -18.37 10.44
CA LEU A 327 5.24 -18.14 9.23
C LEU A 327 5.77 -19.10 8.17
N CYS A 328 4.99 -20.11 7.81
CA CYS A 328 5.29 -21.03 6.71
C CYS A 328 4.51 -20.56 5.48
N ARG A 329 5.21 -20.12 4.42
CA ARG A 329 4.56 -19.64 3.20
C ARG A 329 4.27 -20.78 2.24
N ARG A 330 3.28 -20.59 1.39
CA ARG A 330 2.88 -21.55 0.35
C ARG A 330 3.96 -21.84 -0.70
N ASP A 331 5.01 -21.03 -0.77
CA ASP A 331 6.20 -21.27 -1.61
C ASP A 331 7.28 -22.12 -0.92
N GLY A 332 7.05 -22.58 0.31
CA GLY A 332 7.96 -23.38 1.12
C GLY A 332 8.97 -22.57 1.95
N SER A 333 9.03 -21.26 1.76
CA SER A 333 9.84 -20.39 2.61
C SER A 333 9.21 -20.24 3.99
N TYR A 334 10.03 -20.01 5.02
CA TYR A 334 9.53 -19.76 6.36
C TYR A 334 10.36 -18.70 7.09
N GLU A 335 9.74 -18.09 8.08
CA GLU A 335 10.37 -17.14 9.01
C GLU A 335 9.91 -17.40 10.43
N ARG A 336 10.81 -17.18 11.38
CA ARG A 336 10.58 -17.38 12.81
C ARG A 336 10.24 -16.06 13.47
N TYR A 337 9.21 -16.05 14.32
CA TYR A 337 8.89 -14.96 15.24
C TYR A 337 8.91 -15.45 16.69
N GLU A 338 9.04 -14.52 17.63
CA GLU A 338 9.26 -14.80 19.04
C GLU A 338 8.29 -13.98 19.91
N LYS A 339 7.84 -14.56 21.01
CA LYS A 339 7.18 -13.80 22.07
C LYS A 339 8.20 -12.89 22.74
N LEU A 340 7.92 -11.59 22.77
CA LEU A 340 8.83 -10.58 23.30
C LEU A 340 8.64 -10.39 24.81
N HIS A 341 7.38 -10.35 25.24
CA HIS A 341 7.00 -10.13 26.63
C HIS A 341 6.48 -11.42 27.24
N ILE A 342 7.25 -11.95 28.18
CA ILE A 342 6.93 -13.18 28.89
C ILE A 342 6.08 -12.82 30.11
N THR A 343 5.01 -13.57 30.35
CA THR A 343 4.19 -13.38 31.53
C THR A 343 4.92 -13.87 32.79
N PRO A 344 4.64 -13.33 33.98
CA PRO A 344 5.24 -13.81 35.23
C PRO A 344 5.05 -15.31 35.46
N ALA A 345 3.93 -15.89 35.00
CA ALA A 345 3.67 -17.32 35.09
C ALA A 345 4.60 -18.14 34.20
N GLU A 346 4.77 -17.75 32.92
CA GLU A 346 5.69 -18.41 32.00
C GLU A 346 7.15 -18.32 32.45
N GLU A 347 7.55 -17.19 33.05
CA GLU A 347 8.89 -17.01 33.59
C GLU A 347 9.11 -17.92 34.79
N THR A 348 8.15 -17.94 35.71
CA THR A 348 8.29 -18.65 36.99
C THR A 348 8.15 -20.16 36.81
N ALA A 349 7.11 -20.63 36.10
CA ALA A 349 6.83 -22.05 35.91
C ALA A 349 7.74 -22.72 34.89
N TRP A 350 8.05 -22.05 33.81
CA TRP A 350 8.73 -22.65 32.65
C TRP A 350 10.12 -22.09 32.38
N GLY A 351 10.54 -21.05 33.07
CA GLY A 351 11.83 -20.40 32.86
C GLY A 351 11.97 -19.77 31.46
N MET A 352 10.85 -19.35 30.86
CA MET A 352 10.85 -18.74 29.51
C MET A 352 11.53 -17.39 29.54
N LYS A 353 12.15 -17.05 28.43
CA LYS A 353 12.77 -15.75 28.18
C LYS A 353 12.13 -15.06 26.98
N GLY A 354 12.05 -13.73 27.06
CA GLY A 354 11.60 -12.90 25.96
C GLY A 354 12.56 -12.95 24.76
N GLY A 355 11.99 -12.97 23.57
CA GLY A 355 12.72 -12.83 22.33
C GLY A 355 13.26 -11.42 22.13
N ASN A 356 14.00 -11.23 21.07
CA ASN A 356 14.62 -9.94 20.74
C ASN A 356 14.37 -9.49 19.28
N LYS A 357 13.52 -10.20 18.56
CA LYS A 357 13.16 -9.92 17.16
C LYS A 357 11.73 -9.36 17.05
N LEU A 358 11.63 -8.15 16.53
CA LEU A 358 10.35 -7.53 16.17
C LEU A 358 10.42 -7.12 14.70
N GLU A 359 9.76 -7.84 13.83
CA GLU A 359 9.84 -7.67 12.38
C GLU A 359 8.47 -7.82 11.73
N THR A 360 8.28 -7.18 10.58
CA THR A 360 7.17 -7.45 9.66
C THR A 360 7.60 -8.45 8.60
N PHE A 361 6.65 -9.18 8.06
CA PHE A 361 6.88 -10.21 7.06
C PHE A 361 6.15 -9.88 5.76
N ASP A 362 6.88 -9.90 4.66
CA ASP A 362 6.27 -9.76 3.33
C ASP A 362 5.66 -11.10 2.90
N THR A 363 4.43 -11.03 2.37
CA THR A 363 3.72 -12.17 1.79
C THR A 363 3.10 -11.78 0.45
N ASP A 364 2.65 -12.76 -0.30
CA ASP A 364 1.88 -12.56 -1.54
C ASP A 364 0.52 -11.87 -1.30
N CYS A 365 0.04 -11.85 -0.05
CA CYS A 365 -1.21 -11.25 0.39
C CYS A 365 -1.04 -10.01 1.27
N GLY A 366 0.07 -9.28 1.14
CA GLY A 366 0.36 -8.07 1.90
C GLY A 366 1.43 -8.28 2.97
N LYS A 367 1.72 -7.22 3.70
CA LYS A 367 2.69 -7.21 4.79
C LYS A 367 2.00 -7.50 6.11
N ILE A 368 2.51 -8.47 6.86
CA ILE A 368 1.92 -8.91 8.11
C ILE A 368 2.86 -8.71 9.30
N GLY A 369 2.29 -8.67 10.50
CA GLY A 369 2.99 -8.77 11.77
C GLY A 369 2.41 -9.90 12.61
N VAL A 370 3.19 -10.43 13.55
CA VAL A 370 2.72 -11.40 14.53
C VAL A 370 3.15 -10.95 15.93
N LEU A 371 2.19 -10.91 16.87
CA LEU A 371 2.42 -10.63 18.28
C LEU A 371 1.73 -11.72 19.09
N ILE A 372 2.49 -12.40 19.95
CA ILE A 372 1.97 -13.55 20.69
C ILE A 372 1.33 -13.08 22.01
N CYS A 373 0.01 -13.27 22.14
CA CYS A 373 -0.76 -13.12 23.38
C CYS A 373 -0.45 -11.79 24.10
N TYR A 374 0.32 -11.85 25.19
CA TYR A 374 0.68 -10.72 26.05
C TYR A 374 1.37 -9.58 25.27
N ASP A 375 2.07 -9.87 24.19
CA ASP A 375 2.73 -8.83 23.36
C ASP A 375 1.73 -7.78 22.83
N VAL A 376 0.50 -8.16 22.56
CA VAL A 376 -0.51 -7.23 22.04
C VAL A 376 -0.94 -6.18 23.06
N GLU A 377 -0.69 -6.41 24.35
CA GLU A 377 -1.00 -5.45 25.42
C GLU A 377 -0.04 -4.24 25.40
N PHE A 378 1.11 -4.33 24.71
CA PHE A 378 2.11 -3.27 24.58
C PHE A 378 1.92 -2.49 23.27
N PRO A 379 1.40 -1.24 23.32
CA PRO A 379 1.09 -0.47 22.12
C PRO A 379 2.32 -0.15 21.26
N GLU A 380 3.49 -0.04 21.89
CA GLU A 380 4.74 0.34 21.23
C GLU A 380 5.14 -0.66 20.14
N VAL A 381 5.05 -1.96 20.43
CA VAL A 381 5.50 -3.00 19.48
C VAL A 381 4.60 -3.08 18.26
N SER A 382 3.27 -2.99 18.45
CA SER A 382 2.35 -2.97 17.31
C SER A 382 2.49 -1.71 16.46
N ARG A 383 2.76 -0.56 17.10
CA ARG A 383 3.02 0.71 16.42
C ARG A 383 4.28 0.65 15.56
N LEU A 384 5.34 0.03 16.04
CA LEU A 384 6.58 -0.17 15.28
C LEU A 384 6.35 -1.03 14.05
N LEU A 385 5.56 -2.10 14.16
CA LEU A 385 5.17 -2.93 13.00
C LEU A 385 4.30 -2.15 12.00
N ALA A 386 3.37 -1.33 12.49
CA ALA A 386 2.54 -0.49 11.62
C ALA A 386 3.36 0.56 10.86
N GLU A 387 4.39 1.15 11.48
CA GLU A 387 5.33 2.06 10.81
C GLU A 387 6.14 1.39 9.69
N GLU A 388 6.34 0.08 9.76
CA GLU A 388 6.95 -0.72 8.70
C GLU A 388 5.95 -1.11 7.59
N GLY A 389 4.68 -0.69 7.69
CA GLY A 389 3.65 -0.89 6.68
C GLY A 389 2.84 -2.18 6.84
N MET A 390 2.72 -2.70 8.06
CA MET A 390 1.86 -3.84 8.37
C MET A 390 0.40 -3.57 8.03
N ASN A 391 -0.23 -4.51 7.30
CA ASN A 391 -1.65 -4.47 6.97
C ASN A 391 -2.51 -5.35 7.90
N ILE A 392 -1.96 -6.51 8.29
CA ILE A 392 -2.66 -7.49 9.13
C ILE A 392 -1.74 -7.87 10.29
N LEU A 393 -2.23 -7.74 11.50
CA LEU A 393 -1.59 -8.23 12.72
C LEU A 393 -2.25 -9.56 13.12
N PHE A 394 -1.45 -10.62 13.24
CA PHE A 394 -1.89 -11.91 13.76
C PHE A 394 -1.55 -12.02 15.24
N VAL A 395 -2.52 -12.45 16.04
CA VAL A 395 -2.38 -12.59 17.49
C VAL A 395 -2.80 -14.00 17.91
N PRO A 396 -1.88 -14.97 17.85
CA PRO A 396 -2.10 -16.24 18.53
C PRO A 396 -2.10 -16.03 20.04
N PHE A 397 -3.07 -16.59 20.75
CA PHE A 397 -3.14 -16.42 22.20
C PHE A 397 -3.65 -17.66 22.93
N MET A 398 -3.31 -17.75 24.20
CA MET A 398 -3.81 -18.75 25.14
C MET A 398 -4.10 -18.06 26.47
N THR A 399 -5.33 -18.11 26.94
CA THR A 399 -5.76 -17.47 28.18
C THR A 399 -6.58 -18.42 29.03
N ASP A 400 -6.27 -18.45 30.33
CA ASP A 400 -6.90 -19.32 31.34
C ASP A 400 -8.22 -18.76 31.86
N THR A 401 -8.37 -17.44 31.83
CA THR A 401 -9.51 -16.74 32.44
C THR A 401 -10.19 -15.81 31.45
N GLN A 402 -11.46 -15.52 31.72
CA GLN A 402 -12.20 -14.53 30.96
C GLN A 402 -11.57 -13.12 31.07
N ASN A 403 -10.95 -12.81 32.21
CA ASN A 403 -10.25 -11.54 32.42
C ASN A 403 -8.99 -11.46 31.51
N GLY A 404 -8.20 -12.54 31.42
CA GLY A 404 -7.05 -12.64 30.53
C GLY A 404 -7.47 -12.45 29.08
N TYR A 405 -8.48 -13.18 28.63
CA TYR A 405 -9.06 -13.03 27.32
C TYR A 405 -9.51 -11.58 27.04
N SER A 406 -10.25 -10.96 27.98
CA SER A 406 -10.77 -9.61 27.81
C SER A 406 -9.65 -8.58 27.65
N ARG A 407 -8.54 -8.70 28.38
CA ARG A 407 -7.37 -7.82 28.20
C ARG A 407 -6.78 -7.96 26.79
N VAL A 408 -6.52 -9.19 26.36
CA VAL A 408 -5.97 -9.45 25.02
C VAL A 408 -6.90 -8.88 23.93
N LYS A 409 -8.23 -9.14 24.02
CA LYS A 409 -9.21 -8.66 23.06
C LYS A 409 -9.29 -7.14 23.00
N ILE A 410 -9.42 -6.47 24.15
CA ILE A 410 -9.52 -5.01 24.24
C ILE A 410 -8.26 -4.36 23.67
N CYS A 411 -7.10 -4.87 24.01
CA CYS A 411 -5.84 -4.38 23.47
C CYS A 411 -5.74 -4.65 21.96
N ALA A 412 -6.05 -5.84 21.49
CA ALA A 412 -6.07 -6.16 20.05
C ALA A 412 -7.00 -5.23 19.26
N GLN A 413 -8.18 -4.92 19.81
CA GLN A 413 -9.11 -3.98 19.18
C GLN A 413 -8.54 -2.55 19.14
N ALA A 414 -7.88 -2.10 20.22
CA ALA A 414 -7.20 -0.82 20.23
C ALA A 414 -6.08 -0.77 19.16
N ARG A 415 -5.33 -1.87 18.98
CA ARG A 415 -4.29 -1.96 17.92
C ARG A 415 -4.88 -1.83 16.51
N ALA A 416 -6.05 -2.42 16.25
CA ALA A 416 -6.71 -2.28 14.96
C ALA A 416 -7.08 -0.81 14.67
N VAL A 417 -7.64 -0.11 15.64
CA VAL A 417 -8.07 1.30 15.49
C VAL A 417 -6.87 2.24 15.38
N GLU A 418 -5.94 2.20 16.32
CA GLU A 418 -4.85 3.17 16.40
C GLU A 418 -3.77 2.99 15.33
N ASN A 419 -3.63 1.77 14.79
CA ASN A 419 -2.65 1.45 13.74
C ASN A 419 -3.28 1.31 12.35
N GLU A 420 -4.60 1.50 12.24
CA GLU A 420 -5.33 1.44 10.97
C GLU A 420 -5.02 0.13 10.21
N CYS A 421 -5.12 -1.01 10.89
CA CYS A 421 -4.82 -2.34 10.36
C CYS A 421 -5.91 -3.34 10.75
N TYR A 422 -5.94 -4.50 10.09
CA TYR A 422 -6.72 -5.64 10.58
C TYR A 422 -5.97 -6.36 11.67
N VAL A 423 -6.71 -6.90 12.66
CA VAL A 423 -6.15 -7.78 13.67
C VAL A 423 -6.91 -9.10 13.68
N ALA A 424 -6.21 -10.20 13.43
CA ALA A 424 -6.74 -11.57 13.45
C ALA A 424 -6.24 -12.28 14.71
N MET A 425 -7.14 -12.61 15.63
CA MET A 425 -6.78 -13.26 16.88
C MET A 425 -7.39 -14.66 16.99
N ALA A 426 -6.57 -15.67 17.27
CA ALA A 426 -7.00 -17.06 17.45
C ALA A 426 -6.53 -17.60 18.80
N GLY A 427 -7.45 -18.22 19.52
CA GLY A 427 -7.20 -18.73 20.86
C GLY A 427 -7.65 -20.16 21.09
N SER A 428 -7.13 -20.77 22.15
CA SER A 428 -7.47 -22.12 22.58
C SER A 428 -8.67 -22.13 23.54
N VAL A 429 -9.45 -23.21 23.51
CA VAL A 429 -10.62 -23.45 24.38
C VAL A 429 -10.53 -24.81 25.03
N GLY A 430 -11.35 -25.03 26.09
CA GLY A 430 -11.42 -26.29 26.80
C GLY A 430 -10.39 -26.40 27.91
N ASN A 431 -10.11 -27.62 28.34
CA ASN A 431 -9.17 -27.91 29.43
C ASN A 431 -8.43 -29.24 29.23
N LEU A 432 -7.32 -29.38 29.92
CA LEU A 432 -6.44 -30.55 29.88
C LEU A 432 -6.26 -31.16 31.28
N PRO A 433 -7.28 -31.82 31.82
CA PRO A 433 -7.28 -32.29 33.22
C PRO A 433 -6.22 -33.37 33.53
N LYS A 434 -5.54 -33.92 32.51
CA LYS A 434 -4.47 -34.91 32.63
C LYS A 434 -3.12 -34.39 32.20
N VAL A 435 -2.99 -33.10 32.05
CA VAL A 435 -1.72 -32.42 31.77
C VAL A 435 -1.44 -31.50 32.94
N ASP A 436 -0.43 -31.86 33.73
CA ASP A 436 0.02 -31.01 34.82
C ASP A 436 0.49 -29.67 34.21
N ASN A 437 0.27 -28.58 34.90
CA ASN A 437 0.64 -27.23 34.49
C ASN A 437 -0.19 -26.61 33.34
N MET A 438 -1.32 -27.20 32.98
CA MET A 438 -2.26 -26.64 32.01
C MET A 438 -3.63 -26.48 32.64
N ASP A 439 -4.12 -25.25 32.64
CA ASP A 439 -5.41 -24.86 33.17
C ASP A 439 -6.54 -24.94 32.13
N ILE A 440 -7.71 -24.48 32.57
CA ILE A 440 -8.86 -24.25 31.67
C ILE A 440 -8.52 -23.14 30.71
N GLN A 441 -8.87 -23.31 29.45
CA GLN A 441 -8.70 -22.31 28.42
C GLN A 441 -10.02 -21.65 28.07
N TYR A 442 -10.02 -20.30 28.00
CA TYR A 442 -11.14 -19.51 27.59
C TYR A 442 -10.76 -18.64 26.39
N SER A 443 -11.49 -18.75 25.29
CA SER A 443 -11.30 -17.84 24.16
C SER A 443 -12.56 -17.62 23.33
N GLN A 444 -12.49 -16.55 22.53
CA GLN A 444 -13.37 -16.26 21.41
C GLN A 444 -12.50 -15.63 20.31
N SER A 445 -12.16 -16.41 19.30
CA SER A 445 -11.36 -15.96 18.17
C SER A 445 -12.12 -14.89 17.36
N ALA A 446 -11.42 -13.89 16.82
CA ALA A 446 -12.05 -12.75 16.16
C ALA A 446 -11.16 -12.13 15.08
N VAL A 447 -11.79 -11.46 14.13
CA VAL A 447 -11.15 -10.52 13.22
C VAL A 447 -11.66 -9.12 13.53
N LEU A 448 -10.72 -8.23 13.90
CA LEU A 448 -10.96 -6.86 14.32
C LEU A 448 -10.51 -5.89 13.24
N THR A 449 -11.15 -4.72 13.18
CA THR A 449 -10.94 -3.71 12.14
C THR A 449 -10.74 -2.33 12.75
N PRO A 450 -10.22 -1.36 11.99
CA PRO A 450 -10.44 0.03 12.32
C PRO A 450 -11.93 0.35 12.48
N SER A 451 -12.25 1.53 13.02
CA SER A 451 -13.62 2.02 13.15
C SER A 451 -13.75 3.31 12.35
N ASP A 452 -14.27 3.21 11.12
CA ASP A 452 -14.57 4.32 10.20
C ASP A 452 -15.65 3.87 9.21
N PHE A 453 -16.10 4.74 8.29
CA PHE A 453 -17.24 4.51 7.39
C PHE A 453 -17.22 3.18 6.63
N ALA A 454 -16.03 2.72 6.19
CA ALA A 454 -15.88 1.46 5.45
C ALA A 454 -15.87 0.21 6.36
N PHE A 455 -15.85 0.38 7.67
CA PHE A 455 -15.66 -0.70 8.65
C PHE A 455 -16.85 -0.81 9.61
N PRO A 456 -17.03 -1.96 10.28
CA PRO A 456 -18.04 -2.09 11.33
C PRO A 456 -17.84 -1.06 12.44
N VAL A 457 -18.93 -0.44 12.90
CA VAL A 457 -18.91 0.63 13.92
C VAL A 457 -18.22 0.20 15.22
N ASN A 458 -18.39 -1.05 15.60
CA ASN A 458 -17.77 -1.62 16.80
C ASN A 458 -16.35 -2.18 16.58
N GLY A 459 -15.79 -2.03 15.35
CA GLY A 459 -14.46 -2.54 15.01
C GLY A 459 -14.36 -4.07 15.02
N ILE A 460 -15.46 -4.80 14.90
CA ILE A 460 -15.49 -6.27 14.91
C ILE A 460 -16.02 -6.76 13.57
N LYS A 461 -15.17 -7.37 12.75
CA LYS A 461 -15.56 -7.94 11.47
C LYS A 461 -16.32 -9.25 11.63
N ALA A 462 -15.79 -10.12 12.47
CA ALA A 462 -16.41 -11.40 12.83
C ALA A 462 -15.81 -11.96 14.13
N GLU A 463 -16.61 -12.77 14.84
CA GLU A 463 -16.21 -13.49 16.05
C GLU A 463 -16.70 -14.94 15.99
N ALA A 464 -15.91 -15.84 16.53
CA ALA A 464 -16.32 -17.23 16.75
C ALA A 464 -17.29 -17.34 17.93
N THR A 465 -17.98 -18.47 18.07
CA THR A 465 -18.74 -18.78 19.28
C THR A 465 -17.78 -18.98 20.45
N PRO A 466 -18.01 -18.33 21.61
CA PRO A 466 -17.12 -18.49 22.75
C PRO A 466 -16.99 -19.96 23.18
N ASN A 467 -15.80 -20.37 23.55
CA ASN A 467 -15.49 -21.70 24.11
C ASN A 467 -15.95 -22.91 23.28
N THR A 468 -16.09 -22.75 21.97
CA THR A 468 -16.48 -23.82 21.04
C THR A 468 -15.40 -24.02 20.00
N GLU A 469 -14.91 -25.24 19.79
CA GLU A 469 -14.00 -25.52 18.69
C GLU A 469 -14.65 -25.16 17.35
N SER A 470 -13.97 -24.34 16.59
CA SER A 470 -14.49 -23.86 15.30
C SER A 470 -13.39 -23.28 14.42
N THR A 471 -13.69 -23.16 13.15
CA THR A 471 -12.89 -22.37 12.20
C THR A 471 -13.66 -21.11 11.82
N LEU A 472 -13.06 -19.95 12.02
CA LEU A 472 -13.63 -18.67 11.61
C LEU A 472 -13.01 -18.24 10.28
N LEU A 473 -13.83 -18.14 9.22
CA LEU A 473 -13.42 -17.72 7.88
C LEU A 473 -13.89 -16.29 7.62
N VAL A 474 -12.96 -15.39 7.27
CA VAL A 474 -13.27 -13.96 7.12
C VAL A 474 -12.50 -13.35 5.97
N ASP A 475 -13.19 -12.64 5.10
CA ASP A 475 -12.57 -11.83 4.04
C ASP A 475 -12.28 -10.42 4.55
N VAL A 476 -11.03 -9.97 4.36
CA VAL A 476 -10.58 -8.61 4.64
C VAL A 476 -10.07 -7.95 3.36
N ASP A 477 -10.43 -6.69 3.14
CA ASP A 477 -10.03 -5.93 1.97
C ASP A 477 -8.94 -4.92 2.33
N LEU A 478 -7.74 -5.12 1.80
CA LEU A 478 -6.58 -4.27 2.06
C LEU A 478 -6.68 -2.90 1.37
N ASP A 479 -7.50 -2.76 0.33
CA ASP A 479 -7.70 -1.47 -0.32
C ASP A 479 -8.52 -0.52 0.58
N LEU A 480 -9.42 -1.05 1.42
CA LEU A 480 -10.12 -0.24 2.43
C LEU A 480 -9.17 0.40 3.44
N LEU A 481 -8.06 -0.29 3.80
CA LEU A 481 -7.03 0.31 4.66
C LEU A 481 -6.33 1.48 3.95
N LYS A 482 -6.05 1.37 2.65
CA LYS A 482 -5.46 2.46 1.86
C LYS A 482 -6.39 3.66 1.76
N GLU A 483 -7.70 3.40 1.58
CA GLU A 483 -8.71 4.45 1.59
C GLU A 483 -8.76 5.16 2.95
N LEU A 484 -8.76 4.40 4.04
CA LEU A 484 -8.71 4.94 5.40
C LEU A 484 -7.48 5.82 5.62
N HIS A 485 -6.28 5.33 5.29
CA HIS A 485 -5.03 6.08 5.45
C HIS A 485 -5.02 7.41 4.69
N ASN A 486 -5.72 7.50 3.55
CA ASN A 486 -5.71 8.69 2.71
C ASN A 486 -6.91 9.61 2.98
N PHE A 487 -8.08 9.05 3.24
CA PHE A 487 -9.37 9.76 3.21
C PHE A 487 -10.26 9.52 4.43
N GLY A 488 -9.83 8.73 5.41
CA GLY A 488 -10.56 8.46 6.63
C GLY A 488 -10.99 9.72 7.39
N SER A 489 -12.05 9.61 8.17
CA SER A 489 -12.54 10.70 9.03
C SER A 489 -11.51 11.16 10.04
N VAL A 490 -10.67 10.24 10.50
CA VAL A 490 -9.43 10.43 11.26
C VAL A 490 -8.33 9.56 10.64
N ARG A 491 -7.07 9.99 10.73
CA ARG A 491 -5.94 9.30 10.09
C ARG A 491 -4.84 9.13 11.11
N ASN A 492 -5.03 8.20 12.03
CA ASN A 492 -4.19 8.01 13.20
C ASN A 492 -2.71 7.80 12.87
N MET A 493 -2.40 7.12 11.77
CA MET A 493 -1.01 6.92 11.33
C MET A 493 -0.40 8.18 10.72
N LYS A 494 -1.17 8.95 9.97
CA LYS A 494 -0.72 10.13 9.23
C LYS A 494 -0.65 11.39 10.09
N ASP A 495 -1.63 11.60 10.97
CA ASP A 495 -1.81 12.84 11.73
C ASP A 495 -1.00 12.88 13.04
N ARG A 496 -0.12 11.89 13.25
CA ARG A 496 0.80 11.84 14.42
C ARG A 496 1.72 13.04 14.47
N ARG A 497 1.89 13.59 15.65
CA ARG A 497 2.77 14.73 15.93
C ARG A 497 4.24 14.28 16.04
N LYS A 498 4.81 13.83 14.89
CA LYS A 498 6.22 13.38 14.80
C LYS A 498 7.23 14.50 15.10
N ASP A 499 6.76 15.73 15.13
CA ASP A 499 7.50 16.92 15.59
C ASP A 499 7.66 16.97 17.12
N LEU A 500 6.74 16.34 17.88
CA LEU A 500 6.75 16.34 19.35
C LEU A 500 7.30 15.06 19.95
N TYR A 501 7.08 13.91 19.30
CA TYR A 501 7.50 12.61 19.82
C TYR A 501 7.86 11.63 18.71
N SER A 502 8.71 10.67 19.04
CA SER A 502 9.09 9.58 18.12
C SER A 502 9.22 8.27 18.87
N LEU A 503 8.88 7.17 18.18
CA LEU A 503 9.09 5.81 18.64
C LEU A 503 10.11 5.16 17.71
N LYS A 504 11.14 4.50 18.26
CA LYS A 504 12.20 3.85 17.48
C LYS A 504 12.61 2.54 18.10
N LYS A 505 12.83 1.51 17.28
CA LYS A 505 13.55 0.31 17.71
C LYS A 505 14.96 0.69 18.16
N LYS A 506 15.41 0.12 19.28
CA LYS A 506 16.85 0.15 19.60
C LYS A 506 17.57 -0.79 18.62
N LYS A 507 18.71 -0.34 18.10
CA LYS A 507 19.58 -1.17 17.27
C LYS A 507 20.26 -2.25 18.09
#